data_2921d2b4a932797d4b1b283e424e7b6e
#
_entry.id   2921d2b4a932797d4b1b283e424e7b6e
#
_cell.length_a   1.000
_cell.length_b   1.000
_cell.length_c   1.000
_cell.angle_alpha   90.00
_cell.angle_beta   90.00
_cell.angle_gamma   90.00
#
_symmetry.space_group_name_H-M   'P 1'
#
loop_
_entity.id
_entity.type
_entity.pdbx_description
1 polymer ?
#
loop_
_entity_poly.entity_id
_entity_poly.type
_entity_poly.pdbx_seq_one_letter_code
_entity_poly.pdbx_strand_id
1 'polypeptide(L)'
;ENYFIEIQCHPSVENDKKVRDTLVSMAKKHDILVVATQDSHYPCSDDHEAHHTLLQINTQGDNRENSKFEFSDDDFSFMNTEKALEVFKDIPEAITNTGKIADMCNVELELGKWIFPDFKIESGKTPDDELRYLVSEGYKRLGLVETPDIKERVEYELGVIFKKGFSPYL
;
A
#
# COMPACT_ATOMS: atom_id res chain seq x y z
N GLU A 1 -17.76 -7.55 -16.13
CA GLU A 1 -17.28 -6.46 -15.29
C GLU A 1 -16.43 -7.03 -14.15
N ASN A 2 -15.38 -6.30 -13.73
CA ASN A 2 -14.35 -6.79 -12.80
C ASN A 2 -14.74 -6.43 -11.35
N TYR A 3 -15.88 -6.94 -10.89
CA TYR A 3 -16.37 -6.73 -9.53
C TYR A 3 -16.66 -8.08 -8.88
N PHE A 4 -16.14 -8.27 -7.67
CA PHE A 4 -16.28 -9.50 -6.89
C PHE A 4 -16.67 -9.14 -5.46
N ILE A 5 -17.39 -10.03 -4.79
CA ILE A 5 -17.62 -9.93 -3.35
C ILE A 5 -16.56 -10.76 -2.64
N GLU A 6 -15.74 -10.09 -1.85
CA GLU A 6 -14.71 -10.70 -1.01
C GLU A 6 -15.31 -11.33 0.23
N ILE A 7 -14.85 -12.53 0.57
CA ILE A 7 -15.20 -13.22 1.82
C ILE A 7 -13.93 -13.71 2.51
N GLN A 8 -13.89 -13.54 3.82
CA GLN A 8 -12.82 -13.98 4.71
C GLN A 8 -13.37 -14.95 5.76
N CYS A 9 -12.51 -15.57 6.56
CA CYS A 9 -12.90 -16.44 7.65
C CYS A 9 -12.04 -16.16 8.88
N HIS A 10 -12.59 -15.39 9.81
CA HIS A 10 -11.96 -15.03 11.09
C HIS A 10 -12.88 -15.43 12.24
N PRO A 11 -12.85 -16.69 12.69
CA PRO A 11 -13.83 -17.26 13.63
C PRO A 11 -13.91 -16.54 14.98
N SER A 12 -12.85 -15.87 15.41
CA SER A 12 -12.84 -15.10 16.66
C SER A 12 -13.50 -13.73 16.54
N VAL A 13 -13.71 -13.24 15.31
CA VAL A 13 -14.39 -11.97 15.07
C VAL A 13 -15.90 -12.14 15.24
N GLU A 14 -16.48 -11.32 16.10
CA GLU A 14 -17.93 -11.34 16.36
C GLU A 14 -18.72 -11.14 15.06
N ASN A 15 -19.69 -12.00 14.83
CA ASN A 15 -20.56 -12.01 13.64
C ASN A 15 -19.87 -12.33 12.29
N ASP A 16 -18.60 -12.78 12.24
CA ASP A 16 -17.91 -13.14 10.99
C ASP A 16 -18.76 -14.06 10.10
N LYS A 17 -19.21 -15.20 10.65
CA LYS A 17 -20.03 -16.16 9.93
C LYS A 17 -21.31 -15.52 9.37
N LYS A 18 -22.01 -14.69 10.14
CA LYS A 18 -23.24 -14.04 9.72
C LYS A 18 -23.01 -13.05 8.58
N VAL A 19 -21.92 -12.28 8.66
CA VAL A 19 -21.53 -11.34 7.60
C VAL A 19 -21.22 -12.12 6.32
N ARG A 20 -20.40 -13.15 6.41
CA ARG A 20 -20.04 -14.01 5.27
C ARG A 20 -21.27 -14.63 4.61
N ASP A 21 -22.17 -15.25 5.38
CA ASP A 21 -23.40 -15.87 4.87
C ASP A 21 -24.29 -14.82 4.18
N THR A 22 -24.35 -13.60 4.73
CA THR A 22 -25.10 -12.48 4.13
C THR A 22 -24.47 -12.05 2.80
N LEU A 23 -23.13 -11.89 2.75
CA LEU A 23 -22.42 -11.52 1.53
C LEU A 23 -22.58 -12.56 0.42
N VAL A 24 -22.51 -13.84 0.75
CA VAL A 24 -22.77 -14.94 -0.21
C VAL A 24 -24.21 -14.90 -0.74
N SER A 25 -25.18 -14.64 0.14
CA SER A 25 -26.59 -14.48 -0.27
C SER A 25 -26.78 -13.30 -1.21
N MET A 26 -26.12 -12.16 -0.92
CA MET A 26 -26.16 -10.97 -1.78
C MET A 26 -25.49 -11.25 -3.14
N ALA A 27 -24.34 -11.90 -3.13
CA ALA A 27 -23.63 -12.30 -4.34
C ALA A 27 -24.54 -13.12 -5.27
N LYS A 28 -25.18 -14.16 -4.73
CA LYS A 28 -26.13 -15.01 -5.47
C LYS A 28 -27.33 -14.23 -6.01
N LYS A 29 -27.88 -13.32 -5.19
CA LYS A 29 -29.05 -12.50 -5.59
C LYS A 29 -28.74 -11.56 -6.75
N HIS A 30 -27.52 -11.06 -6.83
CA HIS A 30 -27.12 -10.06 -7.83
C HIS A 30 -26.21 -10.60 -8.94
N ASP A 31 -26.04 -11.93 -9.00
CA ASP A 31 -25.17 -12.62 -9.97
C ASP A 31 -23.72 -12.08 -9.95
N ILE A 32 -23.19 -11.85 -8.73
CA ILE A 32 -21.82 -11.39 -8.49
C ILE A 32 -20.98 -12.57 -8.00
N LEU A 33 -19.78 -12.73 -8.54
CA LEU A 33 -18.88 -13.79 -8.10
C LEU A 33 -18.30 -13.47 -6.71
N VAL A 34 -18.18 -14.51 -5.88
CA VAL A 34 -17.47 -14.42 -4.60
C VAL A 34 -16.01 -14.82 -4.76
N VAL A 35 -15.11 -14.24 -3.98
CA VAL A 35 -13.70 -14.59 -3.92
C VAL A 35 -13.27 -14.73 -2.45
N ALA A 36 -12.50 -15.78 -2.15
CA ALA A 36 -11.93 -15.97 -0.83
C ALA A 36 -10.58 -15.28 -0.71
N THR A 37 -10.38 -14.59 0.41
CA THR A 37 -9.08 -14.01 0.80
C THR A 37 -8.77 -14.29 2.25
N GLN A 38 -7.54 -13.99 2.69
CA GLN A 38 -7.09 -14.29 4.06
C GLN A 38 -6.73 -13.04 4.86
N ASP A 39 -6.54 -11.89 4.21
CA ASP A 39 -5.97 -10.71 4.88
C ASP A 39 -4.59 -10.99 5.50
N SER A 40 -3.70 -11.62 4.71
CA SER A 40 -2.40 -12.09 5.20
C SER A 40 -1.47 -10.96 5.61
N HIS A 41 -0.95 -11.01 6.85
CA HIS A 41 -0.05 -10.02 7.42
C HIS A 41 1.37 -10.56 7.66
N TYR A 42 1.54 -11.89 7.66
CA TYR A 42 2.82 -12.55 7.86
C TYR A 42 2.86 -13.91 7.12
N PRO A 43 4.06 -14.45 6.82
CA PRO A 43 4.20 -15.67 6.00
C PRO A 43 3.70 -16.94 6.66
N CYS A 44 4.05 -17.17 7.93
CA CYS A 44 3.78 -18.44 8.64
C CYS A 44 3.04 -18.15 9.95
N SER A 45 2.22 -19.09 10.41
CA SER A 45 1.47 -18.97 11.66
C SER A 45 2.36 -18.70 12.89
N ASP A 46 3.59 -19.22 12.88
CA ASP A 46 4.57 -19.00 13.96
C ASP A 46 5.09 -17.55 14.02
N ASP A 47 4.89 -16.76 12.97
CA ASP A 47 5.30 -15.36 12.91
C ASP A 47 4.36 -14.39 13.61
N HIS A 48 3.26 -14.87 14.18
CA HIS A 48 2.26 -14.06 14.87
C HIS A 48 2.86 -13.17 15.97
N GLU A 49 3.72 -13.74 16.83
CA GLU A 49 4.36 -13.00 17.92
C GLU A 49 5.34 -11.93 17.39
N ALA A 50 6.10 -12.24 16.35
CA ALA A 50 6.99 -11.29 15.69
C ALA A 50 6.21 -10.13 15.07
N HIS A 51 5.10 -10.42 14.41
CA HIS A 51 4.20 -9.41 13.85
C HIS A 51 3.60 -8.51 14.95
N HIS A 52 3.13 -9.10 16.05
CA HIS A 52 2.62 -8.34 17.19
C HIS A 52 3.67 -7.39 17.77
N THR A 53 4.92 -7.87 17.91
CA THR A 53 6.05 -7.04 18.36
C THR A 53 6.31 -5.88 17.38
N LEU A 54 6.27 -6.14 16.08
CA LEU A 54 6.45 -5.09 15.05
C LEU A 54 5.35 -4.03 15.14
N LEU A 55 4.11 -4.43 15.35
CA LEU A 55 3.00 -3.49 15.57
C LEU A 55 3.21 -2.62 16.80
N GLN A 56 3.67 -3.19 17.91
CA GLN A 56 3.99 -2.44 19.12
C GLN A 56 5.09 -1.40 18.89
N ILE A 57 6.13 -1.74 18.11
CA ILE A 57 7.18 -0.80 17.74
C ILE A 57 6.61 0.34 16.88
N ASN A 58 5.81 0.02 15.87
CA ASN A 58 5.24 1.00 14.95
C ASN A 58 4.24 1.96 15.62
N THR A 59 3.51 1.48 16.63
CA THR A 59 2.58 2.30 17.40
C THR A 59 3.24 3.04 18.58
N GLN A 60 4.60 3.04 18.62
CA GLN A 60 5.43 3.69 19.64
C GLN A 60 5.13 3.22 21.08
N GLY A 61 4.65 2.00 21.23
CA GLY A 61 4.31 1.45 22.54
C GLY A 61 3.24 2.28 23.29
N ASP A 62 2.35 2.92 22.55
CA ASP A 62 1.29 3.74 23.13
C ASP A 62 0.36 2.84 23.96
N ASN A 63 0.77 2.57 25.21
CA ASN A 63 0.06 1.84 26.25
C ASN A 63 -1.18 2.60 26.74
N ARG A 64 -1.77 3.45 25.89
CA ARG A 64 -3.07 4.03 26.22
C ARG A 64 -4.09 2.92 26.11
N GLU A 65 -4.84 2.72 27.16
CA GLU A 65 -5.98 1.79 27.33
C GLU A 65 -7.03 1.83 26.20
N ASN A 66 -6.73 2.50 25.09
CA ASN A 66 -7.56 2.71 23.90
C ASN A 66 -6.88 2.31 22.58
N SER A 67 -5.77 1.59 22.60
CA SER A 67 -5.23 1.04 21.33
C SER A 67 -6.15 -0.09 20.86
N LYS A 68 -7.12 0.27 20.04
CA LYS A 68 -8.10 -0.63 19.42
C LYS A 68 -7.49 -1.58 18.37
N PHE A 69 -6.18 -1.68 18.31
CA PHE A 69 -5.45 -2.59 17.42
C PHE A 69 -4.94 -3.81 18.18
N GLU A 70 -5.83 -4.47 18.94
CA GLU A 70 -5.59 -5.87 19.25
C GLU A 70 -6.01 -6.67 18.02
N PHE A 71 -5.01 -7.24 17.31
CA PHE A 71 -5.29 -8.31 16.37
C PHE A 71 -5.97 -9.42 17.16
N SER A 72 -7.08 -9.92 16.62
CA SER A 72 -7.74 -11.09 17.18
C SER A 72 -6.76 -12.27 17.22
N ASP A 73 -7.05 -13.25 18.06
CA ASP A 73 -6.27 -14.52 18.12
C ASP A 73 -6.40 -15.38 16.85
N ASP A 74 -6.99 -14.83 15.78
CA ASP A 74 -7.09 -15.52 14.50
C ASP A 74 -5.75 -15.57 13.76
N ASP A 75 -5.62 -16.55 12.90
CA ASP A 75 -4.45 -16.73 12.04
C ASP A 75 -4.53 -15.84 10.80
N PHE A 76 -3.65 -14.83 10.72
CA PHE A 76 -3.45 -13.95 9.56
C PHE A 76 -2.21 -14.31 8.75
N SER A 77 -1.75 -15.56 8.83
CA SER A 77 -0.65 -16.04 8.00
C SER A 77 -1.08 -16.24 6.54
N PHE A 78 -0.09 -16.36 5.66
CA PHE A 78 -0.35 -16.73 4.27
C PHE A 78 -0.83 -18.17 4.17
N MET A 79 -2.12 -18.36 3.89
CA MET A 79 -2.78 -19.65 3.85
C MET A 79 -2.36 -20.44 2.59
N ASN A 80 -1.94 -21.69 2.76
CA ASN A 80 -1.71 -22.58 1.62
C ASN A 80 -3.04 -23.07 1.02
N THR A 81 -2.97 -23.64 -0.19
CA THR A 81 -4.15 -24.08 -0.95
C THR A 81 -4.98 -25.14 -0.20
N GLU A 82 -4.32 -26.09 0.45
CA GLU A 82 -5.01 -27.18 1.17
C GLU A 82 -5.83 -26.62 2.34
N LYS A 83 -5.25 -25.72 3.10
CA LYS A 83 -5.93 -25.03 4.21
C LYS A 83 -7.08 -24.16 3.70
N ALA A 84 -6.87 -23.42 2.61
CA ALA A 84 -7.92 -22.60 2.00
C ALA A 84 -9.12 -23.45 1.55
N LEU A 85 -8.88 -24.61 0.92
CA LEU A 85 -9.93 -25.54 0.51
C LEU A 85 -10.70 -26.12 1.71
N GLU A 86 -10.02 -26.37 2.84
CA GLU A 86 -10.66 -26.81 4.07
C GLU A 86 -11.56 -25.72 4.68
N VAL A 87 -11.03 -24.51 4.79
CA VAL A 87 -11.71 -23.36 5.42
C VAL A 87 -12.95 -22.94 4.63
N PHE A 88 -12.86 -22.92 3.30
CA PHE A 88 -13.95 -22.51 2.40
C PHE A 88 -14.68 -23.68 1.74
N LYS A 89 -14.62 -24.89 2.33
CA LYS A 89 -15.24 -26.11 1.76
C LYS A 89 -16.74 -25.99 1.47
N ASP A 90 -17.44 -25.11 2.19
CA ASP A 90 -18.86 -24.86 2.01
C ASP A 90 -19.15 -23.88 0.85
N ILE A 91 -18.11 -23.21 0.33
CA ILE A 91 -18.17 -22.21 -0.76
C ILE A 91 -16.97 -22.40 -1.71
N PRO A 92 -16.82 -23.60 -2.33
CA PRO A 92 -15.62 -23.92 -3.11
C PRO A 92 -15.43 -23.02 -4.34
N GLU A 93 -16.50 -22.45 -4.85
CA GLU A 93 -16.44 -21.46 -5.93
C GLU A 93 -15.63 -20.22 -5.56
N ALA A 94 -15.60 -19.81 -4.29
CA ALA A 94 -14.81 -18.67 -3.85
C ALA A 94 -13.29 -18.91 -4.04
N ILE A 95 -12.82 -20.13 -3.86
CA ILE A 95 -11.44 -20.53 -4.16
C ILE A 95 -11.22 -20.61 -5.67
N THR A 96 -12.12 -21.26 -6.42
CA THR A 96 -11.98 -21.37 -7.87
C THR A 96 -11.92 -19.98 -8.55
N ASN A 97 -12.66 -19.02 -8.04
CA ASN A 97 -12.69 -17.66 -8.58
C ASN A 97 -11.36 -16.89 -8.37
N THR A 98 -10.52 -17.26 -7.40
CA THR A 98 -9.18 -16.69 -7.26
C THR A 98 -8.34 -16.96 -8.50
N GLY A 99 -8.41 -18.20 -9.04
CA GLY A 99 -7.74 -18.57 -10.30
C GLY A 99 -8.27 -17.77 -11.49
N LYS A 100 -9.60 -17.57 -11.59
CA LYS A 100 -10.18 -16.73 -12.65
C LYS A 100 -9.67 -15.30 -12.60
N ILE A 101 -9.55 -14.73 -11.39
CA ILE A 101 -8.99 -13.37 -11.23
C ILE A 101 -7.54 -13.34 -11.68
N ALA A 102 -6.73 -14.34 -11.30
CA ALA A 102 -5.34 -14.43 -11.72
C ALA A 102 -5.22 -14.50 -13.26
N ASP A 103 -6.07 -15.29 -13.91
CA ASP A 103 -6.10 -15.41 -15.37
C ASP A 103 -6.53 -14.10 -16.08
N MET A 104 -7.31 -13.24 -15.40
CA MET A 104 -7.70 -11.92 -15.92
C MET A 104 -6.59 -10.88 -15.78
N CYS A 105 -5.61 -11.11 -14.91
CA CYS A 105 -4.52 -10.18 -14.65
C CYS A 105 -3.38 -10.43 -15.64
N ASN A 106 -2.98 -9.38 -16.35
CA ASN A 106 -1.83 -9.40 -17.27
C ASN A 106 -1.04 -8.11 -17.09
N VAL A 107 -0.21 -8.07 -16.06
CA VAL A 107 0.58 -6.88 -15.69
C VAL A 107 2.05 -7.14 -15.99
N GLU A 108 2.62 -6.35 -16.90
CA GLU A 108 4.05 -6.32 -17.14
C GLU A 108 4.67 -5.11 -16.43
N LEU A 109 5.63 -5.37 -15.54
CA LEU A 109 6.34 -4.31 -14.82
C LEU A 109 7.60 -3.92 -15.62
N GLU A 110 7.67 -2.67 -16.06
CA GLU A 110 8.89 -2.11 -16.63
C GLU A 110 9.92 -1.80 -15.53
N LEU A 111 10.68 -2.82 -15.14
CA LEU A 111 11.69 -2.67 -14.10
C LEU A 111 12.92 -1.87 -14.59
N GLY A 112 13.56 -1.16 -13.67
CA GLY A 112 14.80 -0.41 -13.95
C GLY A 112 14.59 0.95 -14.62
N LYS A 113 13.37 1.38 -14.83
CA LYS A 113 13.05 2.73 -15.29
C LYS A 113 12.53 3.59 -14.16
N TRP A 114 13.09 4.77 -14.00
CA TRP A 114 12.56 5.78 -13.11
C TRP A 114 11.44 6.52 -13.84
N ILE A 115 10.24 6.54 -13.26
CA ILE A 115 9.09 7.29 -13.77
C ILE A 115 8.83 8.42 -12.78
N PHE A 116 9.11 9.65 -13.19
CA PHE A 116 8.78 10.84 -12.43
C PHE A 116 7.43 11.40 -12.87
N PRO A 117 6.71 12.10 -11.97
CA PRO A 117 5.48 12.79 -12.35
C PRO A 117 5.76 13.81 -13.45
N ASP A 118 4.89 13.85 -14.45
CA ASP A 118 4.90 14.92 -15.48
C ASP A 118 4.25 16.19 -14.88
N PHE A 119 5.05 16.94 -14.14
CA PHE A 119 4.59 18.15 -13.49
C PHE A 119 4.53 19.30 -14.50
N LYS A 120 3.32 19.83 -14.73
CA LYS A 120 3.12 20.97 -15.62
C LYS A 120 3.61 22.26 -14.97
N ILE A 121 4.69 22.81 -15.50
CA ILE A 121 5.25 24.08 -15.05
C ILE A 121 4.54 25.21 -15.79
N GLU A 122 3.75 26.01 -15.05
CA GLU A 122 2.93 27.10 -15.63
C GLU A 122 3.79 28.20 -16.27
N SER A 123 5.00 28.43 -15.77
CA SER A 123 5.93 29.41 -16.31
C SER A 123 6.51 29.05 -17.68
N GLY A 124 6.33 27.79 -18.14
CA GLY A 124 6.91 27.27 -19.38
C GLY A 124 8.43 27.07 -19.33
N LYS A 125 9.05 27.18 -18.17
CA LYS A 125 10.48 26.90 -17.96
C LYS A 125 10.73 25.39 -17.95
N THR A 126 11.99 24.99 -18.05
CA THR A 126 12.39 23.61 -17.77
C THR A 126 12.27 23.31 -16.26
N PRO A 127 12.11 22.04 -15.85
CA PRO A 127 12.11 21.68 -14.42
C PRO A 127 13.35 22.18 -13.66
N ASP A 128 14.52 22.12 -14.29
CA ASP A 128 15.78 22.60 -13.70
C ASP A 128 15.75 24.11 -13.47
N ASP A 129 15.29 24.89 -14.44
CA ASP A 129 15.20 26.33 -14.34
C ASP A 129 14.13 26.77 -13.34
N GLU A 130 13.02 26.05 -13.26
CA GLU A 130 11.98 26.34 -12.27
C GLU A 130 12.46 26.05 -10.86
N LEU A 131 13.10 24.90 -10.64
CA LEU A 131 13.67 24.57 -9.34
C LEU A 131 14.71 25.59 -8.89
N ARG A 132 15.60 26.01 -9.78
CA ARG A 132 16.57 27.08 -9.52
C ARG A 132 15.88 28.39 -9.13
N TYR A 133 14.84 28.75 -9.85
CA TYR A 133 14.04 29.94 -9.55
C TYR A 133 13.37 29.84 -8.16
N LEU A 134 12.74 28.72 -7.85
CA LEU A 134 12.08 28.49 -6.55
C LEU A 134 13.07 28.52 -5.38
N VAL A 135 14.28 28.00 -5.56
CA VAL A 135 15.35 28.10 -4.56
C VAL A 135 15.75 29.57 -4.34
N SER A 136 15.90 30.34 -5.41
CA SER A 136 16.20 31.80 -5.32
C SER A 136 15.10 32.58 -4.58
N GLU A 137 13.83 32.29 -4.88
CA GLU A 137 12.71 32.92 -4.16
C GLU A 137 12.64 32.47 -2.70
N GLY A 138 13.03 31.20 -2.43
CA GLY A 138 13.15 30.64 -1.07
C GLY A 138 14.09 31.45 -0.18
N TYR A 139 15.23 31.91 -0.69
CA TYR A 139 16.16 32.79 0.04
C TYR A 139 15.48 34.08 0.50
N LYS A 140 14.77 34.74 -0.41
CA LYS A 140 14.05 35.98 -0.12
C LYS A 140 12.96 35.74 0.93
N ARG A 141 12.16 34.68 0.76
CA ARG A 141 11.05 34.35 1.65
C ARG A 141 11.50 34.04 3.07
N LEU A 142 12.63 33.35 3.21
CA LEU A 142 13.18 32.94 4.50
C LEU A 142 14.11 34.00 5.13
N GLY A 143 14.39 35.09 4.42
CA GLY A 143 15.30 36.15 4.88
C GLY A 143 16.75 35.69 5.04
N LEU A 144 17.16 34.66 4.26
CA LEU A 144 18.51 34.11 4.32
C LEU A 144 19.51 35.00 3.62
N VAL A 145 20.68 35.17 4.24
CA VAL A 145 21.79 35.90 3.64
C VAL A 145 22.62 34.96 2.76
N GLU A 146 22.73 35.27 1.50
CA GLU A 146 23.50 34.49 0.54
C GLU A 146 25.02 34.79 0.73
N THR A 147 25.69 33.94 1.53
CA THR A 147 27.14 33.94 1.66
C THR A 147 27.80 33.13 0.53
N PRO A 148 29.10 33.35 0.21
CA PRO A 148 29.81 32.58 -0.80
C PRO A 148 29.73 31.06 -0.56
N ASP A 149 29.89 30.61 0.68
CA ASP A 149 29.86 29.21 1.06
C ASP A 149 28.47 28.57 0.85
N ILE A 150 27.43 29.30 1.21
CA ILE A 150 26.03 28.88 0.99
C ILE A 150 25.74 28.78 -0.51
N LYS A 151 26.18 29.74 -1.28
CA LYS A 151 26.00 29.77 -2.73
C LYS A 151 26.71 28.56 -3.39
N GLU A 152 27.95 28.29 -3.02
CA GLU A 152 28.69 27.14 -3.52
C GLU A 152 27.97 25.84 -3.19
N ARG A 153 27.47 25.72 -1.96
CA ARG A 153 26.72 24.52 -1.53
C ARG A 153 25.43 24.33 -2.33
N VAL A 154 24.67 25.38 -2.55
CA VAL A 154 23.42 25.33 -3.33
C VAL A 154 23.70 24.93 -4.78
N GLU A 155 24.73 25.51 -5.41
CA GLU A 155 25.10 25.14 -6.79
C GLU A 155 25.54 23.66 -6.87
N TYR A 156 26.24 23.17 -5.88
CA TYR A 156 26.60 21.74 -5.79
C TYR A 156 25.35 20.86 -5.70
N GLU A 157 24.43 21.15 -4.79
CA GLU A 157 23.20 20.38 -4.60
C GLU A 157 22.32 20.38 -5.87
N LEU A 158 22.08 21.57 -6.44
CA LEU A 158 21.32 21.68 -7.69
C LEU A 158 22.00 20.90 -8.82
N GLY A 159 23.33 20.98 -8.91
CA GLY A 159 24.09 20.23 -9.91
C GLY A 159 23.91 18.72 -9.78
N VAL A 160 23.85 18.19 -8.56
CA VAL A 160 23.55 16.75 -8.32
C VAL A 160 22.15 16.40 -8.76
N ILE A 161 21.15 17.23 -8.40
CA ILE A 161 19.74 17.02 -8.75
C ILE A 161 19.55 17.03 -10.26
N PHE A 162 20.09 18.03 -10.95
CA PHE A 162 20.01 18.18 -12.41
C PHE A 162 20.66 17.00 -13.13
N LYS A 163 21.87 16.60 -12.70
CA LYS A 163 22.57 15.46 -13.29
C LYS A 163 21.80 14.15 -13.18
N LYS A 164 20.99 14.02 -12.14
CA LYS A 164 20.15 12.84 -11.92
C LYS A 164 18.76 12.94 -12.52
N GLY A 165 18.37 14.11 -13.07
CA GLY A 165 17.04 14.32 -13.63
C GLY A 165 15.93 14.36 -12.58
N PHE A 166 16.22 14.77 -11.34
CA PHE A 166 15.27 14.72 -10.21
C PHE A 166 14.48 16.01 -10.00
N SER A 167 14.71 17.03 -10.80
CA SER A 167 14.02 18.33 -10.67
C SER A 167 12.49 18.22 -10.73
N PRO A 168 11.86 17.36 -11.59
CA PRO A 168 10.41 17.23 -11.62
C PRO A 168 9.81 16.60 -10.34
N TYR A 169 10.64 15.96 -9.52
CA TYR A 169 10.22 15.32 -8.28
C TYR A 169 10.22 16.28 -7.07
N LEU A 170 11.08 17.31 -7.10
CA LEU A 170 11.27 18.29 -6.03
C LEU A 170 10.47 19.57 -6.26
#